data_5ac8703ad135fb3c634be3459f13aa86
#
_entry.id   5ac8703ad135fb3c634be3459f13aa86
#
_cell.length_a   1.000
_cell.length_b   1.000
_cell.length_c   1.000
_cell.angle_alpha   90.00
_cell.angle_beta   90.00
_cell.angle_gamma   90.00
#
_symmetry.space_group_name_H-M   'P 1'
#
loop_
_entity.id
_entity.type
_entity.pdbx_description
1 polymer ?
#
loop_
_entity_poly.entity_id
_entity_poly.type
_entity_poly.pdbx_seq_one_letter_code
_entity_poly.pdbx_strand_id
1 'polypeptide(L)'
;MKKFLTVALSTVLGLSLLGACSGGTTETTTTTTATTAAETTTTAGTTAAATAETTTAATTASQSGGSDSSLGNIVVYTRDSASGTREAFQSIVGFGDTEKDQAALTSSAIEVSNNGDMATKVGQDVNGIGYVSLTTDLAANNLKALSFDGVEPTEANVLNGSYELARPFNYVTRASGDFSSDELEQLVEAFIAYLTESVEGRTVVHAQGGITDAASGTPWADMAADYPITQQDNSSLTIRTAGSTSVESTIQAALQSFQPLAGNFQFSMNQTGSGDGQKSVLGDGKDGTNAAEIGFASRSFKTEEDVSAAMATGTYAQDAVVIVVESSNSLSDIGMDLVRGVFTGDITAWSELQ
;
A
#
# COMPACT_ATOMS: atom_id res chain seq x y z
N MET A 1 35.50 21.67 -45.06
CA MET A 1 34.93 20.99 -46.22
C MET A 1 33.50 20.62 -45.89
N LYS A 2 32.60 21.20 -46.67
CA LYS A 2 31.15 21.04 -46.57
C LYS A 2 30.73 19.61 -46.99
N LYS A 3 29.73 19.02 -46.35
CA LYS A 3 28.71 18.23 -47.02
C LYS A 3 27.40 18.26 -46.24
N PHE A 4 26.44 18.98 -46.76
CA PHE A 4 25.03 18.92 -46.48
C PHE A 4 24.47 17.60 -47.05
N LEU A 5 23.52 16.97 -46.33
CA LEU A 5 22.59 16.02 -46.92
C LEU A 5 21.19 16.26 -46.38
N THR A 6 20.37 16.78 -47.26
CA THR A 6 18.93 17.03 -47.12
C THR A 6 18.20 15.84 -47.75
N VAL A 7 17.21 15.26 -47.07
CA VAL A 7 16.13 14.44 -47.69
C VAL A 7 14.93 14.60 -46.80
N ALA A 8 13.96 15.33 -47.15
CA ALA A 8 12.77 15.17 -47.99
C ALA A 8 11.58 14.54 -47.25
N LEU A 9 10.62 15.40 -47.10
CA LEU A 9 9.22 15.31 -46.65
C LEU A 9 8.42 14.35 -47.55
N SER A 10 7.56 13.51 -46.97
CA SER A 10 6.48 12.85 -47.69
C SER A 10 5.20 12.91 -46.84
N THR A 11 4.36 13.83 -47.24
CA THR A 11 2.93 13.98 -46.91
C THR A 11 2.14 12.94 -47.70
N VAL A 12 1.27 12.20 -47.01
CA VAL A 12 0.14 11.50 -47.67
C VAL A 12 -1.16 11.95 -47.00
N LEU A 13 -1.90 12.73 -47.75
CA LEU A 13 -3.28 13.14 -47.56
C LEU A 13 -4.17 11.99 -48.08
N GLY A 14 -5.08 11.49 -47.27
CA GLY A 14 -6.15 10.57 -47.66
C GLY A 14 -7.49 11.08 -47.22
N LEU A 15 -8.19 11.75 -48.09
CA LEU A 15 -9.56 12.23 -48.00
C LEU A 15 -10.49 11.15 -48.55
N SER A 16 -11.55 10.77 -47.83
CA SER A 16 -12.72 10.17 -48.48
C SER A 16 -13.98 10.49 -47.72
N LEU A 17 -14.86 11.06 -48.48
CA LEU A 17 -16.15 11.65 -48.26
C LEU A 17 -17.29 10.62 -48.06
N LEU A 18 -18.28 11.07 -47.28
CA LEU A 18 -19.73 11.06 -47.48
C LEU A 18 -20.51 9.75 -47.66
N GLY A 19 -21.52 9.63 -46.80
CA GLY A 19 -22.72 8.84 -47.01
C GLY A 19 -23.82 9.26 -46.04
N ALA A 20 -24.67 10.19 -46.44
CA ALA A 20 -25.89 10.60 -45.72
C ALA A 20 -27.07 9.80 -46.29
N CYS A 21 -28.04 9.47 -45.40
CA CYS A 21 -29.52 9.39 -45.64
C CYS A 21 -30.17 9.02 -44.31
N SER A 22 -30.88 9.91 -43.65
CA SER A 22 -32.29 10.32 -43.87
C SER A 22 -33.33 9.32 -43.34
N GLY A 23 -34.08 9.80 -42.35
CA GLY A 23 -35.52 9.57 -42.28
C GLY A 23 -36.06 8.86 -41.06
N GLY A 24 -36.90 9.60 -40.31
CA GLY A 24 -38.02 9.00 -39.59
C GLY A 24 -38.24 9.41 -38.12
N THR A 25 -38.87 10.51 -37.95
CA THR A 25 -39.65 10.93 -36.76
C THR A 25 -40.61 9.86 -36.28
N THR A 26 -40.75 9.70 -34.97
CA THR A 26 -42.06 9.76 -34.29
C THR A 26 -41.87 9.90 -32.78
N GLU A 27 -42.39 11.01 -32.26
CA GLU A 27 -42.70 11.22 -30.83
C GLU A 27 -43.80 10.23 -30.39
N THR A 28 -43.78 9.83 -29.15
CA THR A 28 -45.02 9.74 -28.36
C THR A 28 -44.69 9.79 -26.88
N THR A 29 -45.20 10.84 -26.30
CA THR A 29 -45.43 11.22 -24.92
C THR A 29 -46.39 10.23 -24.23
N THR A 30 -46.31 10.09 -22.92
CA THR A 30 -47.36 10.07 -21.93
C THR A 30 -47.03 9.18 -20.75
N THR A 31 -46.79 9.70 -19.60
CA THR A 31 -47.69 10.17 -18.50
C THR A 31 -47.79 9.11 -17.38
N THR A 32 -47.24 9.53 -16.26
CA THR A 32 -47.72 9.50 -14.87
C THR A 32 -48.79 8.49 -14.46
N THR A 33 -48.61 7.79 -13.38
CA THR A 33 -49.53 7.82 -12.25
C THR A 33 -48.89 7.28 -10.96
N ALA A 34 -48.96 8.10 -9.93
CA ALA A 34 -48.76 7.75 -8.52
C ALA A 34 -50.03 7.13 -7.93
N THR A 35 -49.92 6.59 -6.74
CA THR A 35 -50.99 6.36 -5.74
C THR A 35 -50.92 4.91 -5.26
N THR A 36 -50.96 4.50 -4.00
CA THR A 36 -51.40 5.07 -2.72
C THR A 36 -51.00 4.09 -1.61
N ALA A 37 -50.84 4.64 -0.43
CA ALA A 37 -50.64 3.99 0.85
C ALA A 37 -51.90 3.21 1.32
N ALA A 38 -51.70 2.24 2.22
CA ALA A 38 -52.61 1.83 3.31
C ALA A 38 -51.76 1.05 4.32
N GLU A 39 -51.49 1.56 5.40
CA GLU A 39 -52.03 1.60 6.78
C GLU A 39 -52.53 0.25 7.33
N THR A 40 -51.93 -0.05 8.50
CA THR A 40 -52.51 -0.44 9.80
C THR A 40 -52.80 -1.93 10.04
N THR A 41 -52.16 -2.55 11.05
CA THR A 41 -52.80 -2.73 12.36
C THR A 41 -51.81 -3.24 13.44
N THR A 42 -51.90 -2.59 14.55
CA THR A 42 -51.39 -2.89 15.88
C THR A 42 -52.02 -4.14 16.50
N THR A 43 -51.22 -4.97 17.19
CA THR A 43 -51.76 -5.66 18.36
C THR A 43 -50.66 -5.81 19.43
N ALA A 44 -50.91 -5.26 20.57
CA ALA A 44 -50.13 -5.39 21.80
C ALA A 44 -50.44 -6.74 22.47
N GLY A 45 -49.46 -7.34 23.09
CA GLY A 45 -49.59 -8.55 23.91
C GLY A 45 -48.48 -8.60 24.96
N THR A 46 -48.85 -8.41 26.15
CA THR A 46 -48.37 -8.26 27.49
C THR A 46 -47.43 -9.36 27.99
N THR A 47 -46.32 -8.93 28.62
CA THR A 47 -45.68 -9.38 29.88
C THR A 47 -45.47 -10.89 30.15
N ALA A 48 -44.21 -11.28 30.38
CA ALA A 48 -43.80 -12.07 31.55
C ALA A 48 -42.28 -11.92 31.78
N ALA A 49 -41.92 -11.41 32.92
CA ALA A 49 -40.56 -11.40 33.46
C ALA A 49 -40.19 -12.83 33.90
N ALA A 50 -39.01 -13.29 33.50
CA ALA A 50 -38.33 -14.40 34.11
C ALA A 50 -36.87 -14.04 34.35
N THR A 51 -36.57 -13.93 35.61
CA THR A 51 -35.23 -13.84 36.18
C THR A 51 -34.48 -15.12 35.86
N ALA A 52 -33.32 -15.03 35.24
CA ALA A 52 -32.42 -16.17 35.12
C ALA A 52 -31.00 -15.71 35.45
N GLU A 53 -30.41 -16.47 36.28
CA GLU A 53 -29.12 -16.27 36.96
C GLU A 53 -27.94 -16.21 35.99
N THR A 54 -26.99 -15.34 36.31
CA THR A 54 -25.68 -15.21 35.67
C THR A 54 -24.84 -16.43 35.96
N THR A 55 -24.69 -17.32 35.02
CA THR A 55 -23.62 -18.32 35.04
C THR A 55 -22.55 -17.86 34.03
N THR A 56 -21.46 -17.37 34.58
CA THR A 56 -20.25 -17.05 33.82
C THR A 56 -19.64 -18.37 33.34
N ALA A 57 -19.95 -18.75 32.12
CA ALA A 57 -19.21 -19.77 31.42
C ALA A 57 -18.06 -19.06 30.65
N ALA A 58 -16.85 -19.28 31.11
CA ALA A 58 -15.66 -18.97 30.36
C ALA A 58 -15.72 -19.81 29.05
N THR A 59 -16.07 -19.18 27.95
CA THR A 59 -15.98 -19.79 26.64
C THR A 59 -14.52 -19.73 26.23
N THR A 60 -13.83 -20.84 26.40
CA THR A 60 -12.59 -21.12 25.71
C THR A 60 -12.94 -21.09 24.22
N ALA A 61 -12.49 -20.08 23.51
CA ALA A 61 -12.59 -20.05 22.06
C ALA A 61 -11.77 -21.22 21.51
N SER A 62 -12.47 -22.25 21.06
CA SER A 62 -11.87 -23.31 20.26
C SER A 62 -11.38 -22.68 18.96
N GLN A 63 -10.08 -22.56 18.80
CA GLN A 63 -9.45 -22.36 17.50
C GLN A 63 -9.78 -23.59 16.63
N SER A 64 -10.67 -23.43 15.68
CA SER A 64 -10.93 -24.44 14.64
C SER A 64 -10.57 -23.85 13.28
N GLY A 65 -9.30 -23.56 13.08
CA GLY A 65 -8.71 -23.47 11.75
C GLY A 65 -8.09 -24.85 11.45
N GLY A 66 -8.81 -25.71 10.76
CA GLY A 66 -8.26 -27.01 10.36
C GLY A 66 -7.18 -26.79 9.29
N SER A 67 -5.93 -27.15 9.57
CA SER A 67 -4.94 -27.27 8.52
C SER A 67 -5.32 -28.42 7.58
N ASP A 68 -5.09 -28.22 6.29
CA ASP A 68 -5.30 -29.26 5.31
C ASP A 68 -4.22 -30.34 5.49
N SER A 69 -4.58 -31.48 6.10
CA SER A 69 -3.66 -32.60 6.33
C SER A 69 -3.13 -33.23 5.03
N SER A 70 -3.58 -32.77 3.86
CA SER A 70 -3.06 -33.15 2.55
C SER A 70 -1.81 -32.36 2.14
N LEU A 71 -1.52 -31.22 2.79
CA LEU A 71 -0.34 -30.41 2.53
C LEU A 71 0.90 -31.04 3.16
N GLY A 72 2.06 -30.84 2.51
CA GLY A 72 3.34 -31.39 2.95
C GLY A 72 4.10 -30.46 3.92
N ASN A 73 5.40 -30.35 3.68
CA ASN A 73 6.24 -29.42 4.43
C ASN A 73 5.94 -27.98 4.03
N ILE A 74 6.02 -27.08 5.00
CA ILE A 74 5.86 -25.65 4.78
C ILE A 74 7.06 -25.12 3.99
N VAL A 75 6.80 -24.31 2.96
CA VAL A 75 7.80 -23.55 2.21
C VAL A 75 7.73 -22.10 2.67
N VAL A 76 8.75 -21.67 3.39
CA VAL A 76 8.83 -20.32 3.93
C VAL A 76 9.41 -19.37 2.88
N TYR A 77 8.67 -18.32 2.54
CA TYR A 77 9.14 -17.21 1.70
C TYR A 77 9.44 -16.00 2.57
N THR A 78 10.57 -15.37 2.35
CA THR A 78 10.99 -14.16 3.05
C THR A 78 11.44 -13.09 2.08
N ARG A 79 11.53 -11.85 2.53
CA ARG A 79 12.06 -10.73 1.76
C ARG A 79 13.58 -10.60 1.98
N ASP A 80 14.23 -9.90 1.08
CA ASP A 80 15.64 -9.51 1.20
C ASP A 80 15.91 -8.62 2.44
N SER A 81 17.18 -8.45 2.78
CA SER A 81 17.59 -7.71 3.98
C SER A 81 17.35 -6.20 3.93
N ALA A 82 17.13 -5.60 2.74
CA ALA A 82 16.79 -4.18 2.59
C ALA A 82 15.28 -3.92 2.79
N SER A 83 14.47 -4.97 2.88
CA SER A 83 13.02 -4.88 2.95
C SER A 83 12.53 -4.39 4.32
N GLY A 84 11.90 -3.20 4.33
CA GLY A 84 11.19 -2.72 5.51
C GLY A 84 9.98 -3.56 5.90
N THR A 85 9.41 -4.36 4.97
CA THR A 85 8.34 -5.32 5.28
C THR A 85 8.89 -6.47 6.10
N ARG A 86 10.05 -7.03 5.69
CA ARG A 86 10.77 -8.05 6.46
C ARG A 86 11.11 -7.55 7.86
N GLU A 87 11.69 -6.36 7.93
CA GLU A 87 12.11 -5.77 9.19
C GLU A 87 10.94 -5.52 10.14
N ALA A 88 9.84 -4.93 9.64
CA ALA A 88 8.63 -4.72 10.44
C ALA A 88 8.07 -6.07 10.93
N PHE A 89 7.94 -7.05 10.04
CA PHE A 89 7.45 -8.39 10.36
C PHE A 89 8.30 -9.07 11.44
N GLN A 90 9.62 -9.15 11.22
CA GLN A 90 10.55 -9.77 12.17
C GLN A 90 10.55 -9.05 13.52
N SER A 91 10.53 -7.72 13.53
CA SER A 91 10.54 -6.94 14.76
C SER A 91 9.25 -7.12 15.58
N ILE A 92 8.10 -7.23 14.93
CA ILE A 92 6.82 -7.40 15.62
C ILE A 92 6.69 -8.84 16.13
N VAL A 93 6.95 -9.83 15.29
CA VAL A 93 6.88 -11.26 15.64
C VAL A 93 7.99 -11.68 16.59
N GLY A 94 9.10 -10.95 16.64
CA GLY A 94 10.18 -11.17 17.59
C GLY A 94 11.12 -12.29 17.18
N PHE A 95 11.61 -12.28 15.94
CA PHE A 95 12.65 -13.20 15.46
C PHE A 95 13.58 -12.51 14.45
N GLY A 96 14.61 -13.20 14.00
CA GLY A 96 15.63 -12.65 13.10
C GLY A 96 16.64 -11.76 13.82
N ASP A 97 17.37 -10.94 13.06
CA ASP A 97 18.41 -10.04 13.59
C ASP A 97 17.78 -8.78 14.20
N THR A 98 16.86 -8.93 15.16
CA THR A 98 16.27 -7.82 15.87
C THR A 98 16.86 -7.67 17.27
N GLU A 99 16.80 -6.46 17.83
CA GLU A 99 17.24 -6.21 19.22
C GLU A 99 16.44 -7.02 20.25
N LYS A 100 15.25 -7.51 19.89
CA LYS A 100 14.32 -8.16 20.81
C LYS A 100 14.51 -9.68 20.90
N ASP A 101 15.03 -10.32 19.86
CA ASP A 101 15.19 -11.78 19.85
C ASP A 101 16.32 -12.23 18.94
N GLN A 102 16.98 -13.31 19.36
CA GLN A 102 18.13 -13.95 18.67
C GLN A 102 17.72 -15.17 17.84
N ALA A 103 16.41 -15.49 17.78
CA ALA A 103 15.93 -16.60 16.98
C ALA A 103 16.11 -16.29 15.50
N ALA A 104 16.98 -17.05 14.84
CA ALA A 104 17.31 -16.84 13.43
C ALA A 104 16.17 -17.27 12.51
N LEU A 105 15.99 -16.56 11.40
CA LEU A 105 15.17 -17.05 10.28
C LEU A 105 15.69 -18.42 9.82
N THR A 106 14.74 -19.34 9.50
CA THR A 106 15.14 -20.68 8.99
C THR A 106 16.03 -20.57 7.76
N SER A 107 17.08 -21.39 7.73
CA SER A 107 18.01 -21.41 6.60
C SER A 107 17.42 -21.98 5.30
N SER A 108 16.23 -22.60 5.37
CA SER A 108 15.47 -23.09 4.22
C SER A 108 14.55 -22.03 3.59
N ALA A 109 14.45 -20.84 4.19
CA ALA A 109 13.61 -19.77 3.65
C ALA A 109 14.08 -19.33 2.26
N ILE A 110 13.12 -19.17 1.35
CA ILE A 110 13.36 -18.69 -0.02
C ILE A 110 13.24 -17.17 -0.02
N GLU A 111 14.34 -16.49 -0.34
CA GLU A 111 14.37 -15.04 -0.41
C GLU A 111 13.77 -14.53 -1.73
N VAL A 112 12.95 -13.47 -1.65
CA VAL A 112 12.32 -12.78 -2.78
C VAL A 112 12.54 -11.27 -2.70
N SER A 113 12.56 -10.59 -3.84
CA SER A 113 13.05 -9.21 -3.95
C SER A 113 12.03 -8.13 -3.57
N ASN A 114 10.73 -8.36 -3.79
CA ASN A 114 9.67 -7.37 -3.57
C ASN A 114 8.31 -8.01 -3.26
N ASN A 115 7.28 -7.19 -2.97
CA ASN A 115 5.93 -7.69 -2.67
C ASN A 115 5.31 -8.42 -3.87
N GLY A 116 5.56 -7.99 -5.10
CA GLY A 116 5.04 -8.63 -6.31
C GLY A 116 5.66 -10.02 -6.53
N ASP A 117 6.99 -10.16 -6.31
CA ASP A 117 7.67 -11.46 -6.37
C ASP A 117 7.18 -12.39 -5.24
N MET A 118 7.02 -11.87 -4.02
CA MET A 118 6.41 -12.61 -2.90
C MET A 118 5.00 -13.10 -3.27
N ALA A 119 4.15 -12.21 -3.75
CA ALA A 119 2.78 -12.53 -4.12
C ALA A 119 2.72 -13.61 -5.20
N THR A 120 3.55 -13.48 -6.24
CA THR A 120 3.64 -14.46 -7.33
C THR A 120 4.11 -15.83 -6.84
N LYS A 121 5.16 -15.88 -6.01
CA LYS A 121 5.75 -17.14 -5.53
C LYS A 121 4.80 -17.88 -4.61
N VAL A 122 4.25 -17.19 -3.61
CA VAL A 122 3.30 -17.81 -2.65
C VAL A 122 2.01 -18.21 -3.34
N GLY A 123 1.48 -17.39 -4.25
CA GLY A 123 0.24 -17.71 -4.99
C GLY A 123 0.35 -18.88 -5.97
N GLN A 124 1.58 -19.35 -6.26
CA GLN A 124 1.85 -20.51 -7.10
C GLN A 124 2.29 -21.76 -6.29
N ASP A 125 2.44 -21.64 -4.98
CA ASP A 125 2.93 -22.71 -4.10
C ASP A 125 1.89 -23.03 -3.02
N VAL A 126 1.18 -24.14 -3.17
CA VAL A 126 0.16 -24.59 -2.21
C VAL A 126 0.73 -24.87 -0.82
N ASN A 127 2.04 -25.11 -0.70
CA ASN A 127 2.76 -25.29 0.56
C ASN A 127 3.43 -23.98 1.05
N GLY A 128 3.29 -22.90 0.28
CA GLY A 128 3.93 -21.63 0.55
C GLY A 128 3.26 -20.83 1.66
N ILE A 129 4.08 -20.20 2.50
CA ILE A 129 3.68 -19.13 3.42
C ILE A 129 4.65 -17.97 3.27
N GLY A 130 4.11 -16.76 3.26
CA GLY A 130 4.89 -15.53 3.16
C GLY A 130 4.17 -14.34 3.77
N TYR A 131 4.66 -13.16 3.50
CA TYR A 131 4.05 -11.92 3.97
C TYR A 131 4.22 -10.78 2.96
N VAL A 132 3.19 -9.96 2.85
CA VAL A 132 3.14 -8.81 1.94
C VAL A 132 2.62 -7.56 2.67
N SER A 133 2.66 -6.41 2.00
CA SER A 133 1.93 -5.22 2.42
C SER A 133 0.43 -5.39 2.14
N LEU A 134 -0.42 -4.78 2.98
CA LEU A 134 -1.88 -4.74 2.77
C LEU A 134 -2.27 -4.05 1.45
N THR A 135 -1.36 -3.23 0.87
CA THR A 135 -1.55 -2.61 -0.45
C THR A 135 -1.45 -3.61 -1.62
N THR A 136 -1.08 -4.87 -1.35
CA THR A 136 -0.93 -5.90 -2.39
C THR A 136 -2.31 -6.42 -2.82
N ASP A 137 -2.56 -6.48 -4.14
CA ASP A 137 -3.78 -7.13 -4.67
C ASP A 137 -3.68 -8.65 -4.49
N LEU A 138 -4.27 -9.15 -3.40
CA LEU A 138 -4.24 -10.57 -3.03
C LEU A 138 -5.01 -11.41 -4.03
N ALA A 139 -6.18 -10.94 -4.48
CA ALA A 139 -7.05 -11.70 -5.37
C ALA A 139 -6.43 -11.91 -6.75
N ALA A 140 -5.80 -10.88 -7.32
CA ALA A 140 -5.10 -10.97 -8.60
C ALA A 140 -3.90 -11.93 -8.55
N ASN A 141 -3.34 -12.20 -7.36
CA ASN A 141 -2.18 -13.07 -7.16
C ASN A 141 -2.53 -14.44 -6.57
N ASN A 142 -3.80 -14.85 -6.55
CA ASN A 142 -4.23 -16.14 -6.00
C ASN A 142 -3.81 -16.33 -4.53
N LEU A 143 -3.85 -15.27 -3.74
CA LEU A 143 -3.49 -15.26 -2.33
C LEU A 143 -4.70 -15.16 -1.43
N LYS A 144 -4.57 -15.74 -0.24
CA LYS A 144 -5.45 -15.54 0.89
C LYS A 144 -4.67 -14.95 2.06
N ALA A 145 -5.21 -13.88 2.65
CA ALA A 145 -4.76 -13.37 3.92
C ALA A 145 -5.15 -14.28 5.07
N LEU A 146 -4.28 -14.46 6.03
CA LEU A 146 -4.60 -15.06 7.32
C LEU A 146 -4.95 -13.98 8.33
N SER A 147 -5.92 -14.26 9.21
CA SER A 147 -6.07 -13.50 10.44
C SER A 147 -4.82 -13.71 11.30
N PHE A 148 -4.48 -12.73 12.10
CA PHE A 148 -3.36 -12.81 13.04
C PHE A 148 -3.89 -12.68 14.47
N ASP A 149 -3.69 -13.72 15.27
CA ASP A 149 -4.27 -13.85 16.63
C ASP A 149 -5.79 -13.57 16.64
N GLY A 150 -6.52 -14.11 15.64
CA GLY A 150 -7.96 -13.95 15.50
C GLY A 150 -8.41 -12.62 14.90
N VAL A 151 -7.50 -11.71 14.53
CA VAL A 151 -7.82 -10.40 13.97
C VAL A 151 -7.51 -10.35 12.47
N GLU A 152 -8.53 -10.02 11.66
CA GLU A 152 -8.36 -9.87 10.22
C GLU A 152 -7.54 -8.62 9.86
N PRO A 153 -6.68 -8.69 8.81
CA PRO A 153 -5.92 -7.55 8.30
C PRO A 153 -6.82 -6.59 7.52
N THR A 154 -7.65 -5.85 8.22
CA THR A 154 -8.54 -4.85 7.63
C THR A 154 -8.14 -3.44 8.04
N GLU A 155 -8.50 -2.45 7.20
CA GLU A 155 -8.30 -1.04 7.51
C GLU A 155 -8.86 -0.66 8.90
N ALA A 156 -10.08 -1.11 9.20
CA ALA A 156 -10.73 -0.84 10.50
C ALA A 156 -9.93 -1.37 11.68
N ASN A 157 -9.34 -2.58 11.54
CA ASN A 157 -8.55 -3.20 12.59
C ASN A 157 -7.15 -2.58 12.72
N VAL A 158 -6.59 -2.06 11.64
CA VAL A 158 -5.36 -1.26 11.67
C VAL A 158 -5.60 0.08 12.38
N LEU A 159 -6.66 0.81 12.00
CA LEU A 159 -6.98 2.12 12.57
C LEU A 159 -7.34 2.07 14.05
N ASN A 160 -8.05 1.04 14.50
CA ASN A 160 -8.41 0.88 15.91
C ASN A 160 -7.28 0.25 16.76
N GLY A 161 -6.16 -0.14 16.11
CA GLY A 161 -4.98 -0.72 16.78
C GLY A 161 -5.15 -2.18 17.20
N SER A 162 -6.20 -2.89 16.76
CA SER A 162 -6.38 -4.31 17.09
C SER A 162 -5.52 -5.24 16.24
N TYR A 163 -5.14 -4.84 15.02
CA TYR A 163 -4.25 -5.62 14.17
C TYR A 163 -2.78 -5.28 14.47
N GLU A 164 -2.07 -6.21 15.08
CA GLU A 164 -0.74 -5.94 15.66
C GLU A 164 0.37 -5.78 14.61
N LEU A 165 0.22 -6.33 13.39
CA LEU A 165 1.21 -6.19 12.33
C LEU A 165 1.07 -4.87 11.54
N ALA A 166 0.42 -3.85 12.14
CA ALA A 166 0.32 -2.50 11.59
C ALA A 166 1.66 -1.76 11.60
N ARG A 167 1.88 -0.89 10.60
CA ARG A 167 3.12 -0.11 10.45
C ARG A 167 2.88 1.21 9.74
N PRO A 168 3.73 2.25 9.95
CA PRO A 168 3.63 3.49 9.22
C PRO A 168 4.25 3.39 7.81
N PHE A 169 3.71 4.17 6.88
CA PHE A 169 4.38 4.61 5.66
C PHE A 169 4.97 6.01 5.91
N ASN A 170 6.27 6.07 6.00
CA ASN A 170 7.02 7.28 6.31
C ASN A 170 7.74 7.83 5.08
N TYR A 171 7.92 9.15 5.08
CA TYR A 171 8.73 9.85 4.10
C TYR A 171 9.83 10.68 4.78
N VAL A 172 10.86 10.97 4.03
CA VAL A 172 11.96 11.87 4.36
C VAL A 172 12.43 12.58 3.08
N THR A 173 12.68 13.88 3.14
CA THR A 173 13.20 14.65 2.01
C THR A 173 14.69 14.93 2.16
N ARG A 174 15.33 15.46 1.12
CA ARG A 174 16.62 16.14 1.24
C ARG A 174 16.55 17.26 2.26
N ALA A 175 17.71 17.70 2.74
CA ALA A 175 17.81 18.90 3.56
C ALA A 175 17.46 20.14 2.73
N SER A 176 16.91 21.17 3.38
CA SER A 176 16.68 22.46 2.71
C SER A 176 17.98 23.04 2.16
N GLY A 177 17.93 23.52 0.92
CA GLY A 177 19.09 24.03 0.18
C GLY A 177 20.02 22.96 -0.41
N ASP A 178 19.72 21.65 -0.25
CA ASP A 178 20.50 20.53 -0.83
C ASP A 178 19.84 19.94 -2.10
N PHE A 179 18.87 20.64 -2.67
CA PHE A 179 18.25 20.30 -3.94
C PHE A 179 19.05 20.87 -5.12
N SER A 180 18.82 20.34 -6.34
CA SER A 180 19.53 20.85 -7.52
C SER A 180 19.10 22.25 -7.94
N SER A 181 17.96 22.75 -7.49
CA SER A 181 17.49 24.12 -7.62
C SER A 181 16.41 24.44 -6.57
N ASP A 182 16.20 25.75 -6.32
CA ASP A 182 15.15 26.23 -5.42
C ASP A 182 13.75 25.86 -5.93
N GLU A 183 13.55 25.83 -7.26
CA GLU A 183 12.28 25.42 -7.86
C GLU A 183 11.96 23.94 -7.59
N LEU A 184 12.99 23.07 -7.62
CA LEU A 184 12.78 21.64 -7.31
C LEU A 184 12.46 21.45 -5.82
N GLU A 185 13.13 22.19 -4.94
CA GLU A 185 12.82 22.19 -3.50
C GLU A 185 11.36 22.58 -3.24
N GLN A 186 10.91 23.71 -3.81
CA GLN A 186 9.53 24.18 -3.69
C GLN A 186 8.52 23.19 -4.28
N LEU A 187 8.85 22.53 -5.39
CA LEU A 187 8.00 21.53 -6.01
C LEU A 187 7.85 20.27 -5.13
N VAL A 188 8.95 19.84 -4.48
CA VAL A 188 8.92 18.73 -3.52
C VAL A 188 8.11 19.12 -2.28
N GLU A 189 8.26 20.34 -1.76
CA GLU A 189 7.45 20.85 -0.65
C GLU A 189 5.95 20.80 -0.98
N ALA A 190 5.59 21.30 -2.16
CA ALA A 190 4.21 21.25 -2.65
C ALA A 190 3.68 19.82 -2.80
N PHE A 191 4.50 18.88 -3.30
CA PHE A 191 4.12 17.48 -3.38
C PHE A 191 3.89 16.85 -2.00
N ILE A 192 4.75 17.13 -1.02
CA ILE A 192 4.59 16.62 0.35
C ILE A 192 3.28 17.16 0.95
N ALA A 193 2.97 18.45 0.80
CA ALA A 193 1.71 19.01 1.26
C ALA A 193 0.50 18.36 0.54
N TYR A 194 0.59 18.16 -0.78
CA TYR A 194 -0.42 17.42 -1.52
C TYR A 194 -0.63 16.02 -0.97
N LEU A 195 0.43 15.27 -0.75
CA LEU A 195 0.42 13.89 -0.27
C LEU A 195 -0.17 13.76 1.14
N THR A 196 0.19 14.69 2.04
CA THR A 196 -0.08 14.55 3.47
C THR A 196 -1.29 15.36 3.95
N GLU A 197 -1.69 16.41 3.24
CA GLU A 197 -2.68 17.38 3.72
C GLU A 197 -3.88 17.51 2.79
N SER A 198 -3.73 17.20 1.47
CA SER A 198 -4.85 17.39 0.55
C SER A 198 -5.84 16.23 0.58
N VAL A 199 -7.12 16.54 0.34
CA VAL A 199 -8.19 15.54 0.13
C VAL A 199 -7.83 14.64 -1.04
N GLU A 200 -7.38 15.23 -2.16
CA GLU A 200 -7.08 14.51 -3.39
C GLU A 200 -5.90 13.55 -3.21
N GLY A 201 -4.80 14.01 -2.62
CA GLY A 201 -3.62 13.19 -2.36
C GLY A 201 -3.93 12.02 -1.43
N ARG A 202 -4.60 12.27 -0.31
CA ARG A 202 -5.03 11.23 0.63
C ARG A 202 -6.02 10.24 -0.01
N THR A 203 -6.97 10.73 -0.82
CA THR A 203 -7.92 9.87 -1.54
C THR A 203 -7.21 8.93 -2.51
N VAL A 204 -6.21 9.43 -3.24
CA VAL A 204 -5.44 8.61 -4.18
C VAL A 204 -4.61 7.57 -3.43
N VAL A 205 -3.98 7.93 -2.32
CA VAL A 205 -3.24 7.00 -1.44
C VAL A 205 -4.17 5.91 -0.92
N HIS A 206 -5.36 6.29 -0.43
CA HIS A 206 -6.37 5.36 0.08
C HIS A 206 -6.85 4.39 -1.02
N ALA A 207 -7.08 4.87 -2.23
CA ALA A 207 -7.50 4.04 -3.36
C ALA A 207 -6.44 2.98 -3.76
N GLN A 208 -5.19 3.17 -3.34
CA GLN A 208 -4.08 2.22 -3.55
C GLN A 208 -3.79 1.37 -2.29
N GLY A 209 -4.72 1.33 -1.33
CA GLY A 209 -4.63 0.50 -0.13
C GLY A 209 -3.84 1.12 1.04
N GLY A 210 -3.29 2.32 0.89
CA GLY A 210 -2.71 3.06 2.01
C GLY A 210 -3.82 3.57 2.94
N ILE A 211 -3.70 3.33 4.23
CA ILE A 211 -4.72 3.73 5.21
C ILE A 211 -4.49 5.18 5.62
N THR A 212 -5.42 6.06 5.24
CA THR A 212 -5.36 7.49 5.51
C THR A 212 -6.78 8.09 5.64
N ASP A 213 -6.94 9.12 6.48
CA ASP A 213 -8.19 9.85 6.60
C ASP A 213 -8.27 10.97 5.55
N ALA A 214 -8.80 10.63 4.38
CA ALA A 214 -9.01 11.59 3.31
C ALA A 214 -10.03 12.68 3.67
N ALA A 215 -11.01 12.39 4.54
CA ALA A 215 -12.05 13.33 4.91
C ALA A 215 -11.53 14.51 5.76
N SER A 216 -10.40 14.33 6.44
CA SER A 216 -9.75 15.38 7.24
C SER A 216 -8.81 16.29 6.42
N GLY A 217 -8.66 16.05 5.11
CA GLY A 217 -7.82 16.85 4.24
C GLY A 217 -8.43 18.19 3.85
N THR A 218 -7.59 19.08 3.32
CA THR A 218 -8.00 20.35 2.68
C THR A 218 -8.06 20.14 1.16
N PRO A 219 -9.09 20.61 0.43
CA PRO A 219 -9.07 20.54 -1.03
C PRO A 219 -7.81 21.20 -1.60
N TRP A 220 -7.14 20.53 -2.55
CA TRP A 220 -5.91 21.09 -3.14
C TRP A 220 -6.12 22.47 -3.74
N ALA A 221 -7.29 22.73 -4.32
CA ALA A 221 -7.62 24.03 -4.88
C ALA A 221 -7.55 25.17 -3.87
N ASP A 222 -7.79 24.89 -2.59
CA ASP A 222 -7.71 25.87 -1.49
C ASP A 222 -6.28 26.05 -0.98
N MET A 223 -5.39 25.08 -1.23
CA MET A 223 -3.98 25.10 -0.82
C MET A 223 -3.04 25.62 -1.92
N ALA A 224 -3.41 25.45 -3.19
CA ALA A 224 -2.53 25.68 -4.34
C ALA A 224 -1.95 27.11 -4.42
N ALA A 225 -2.63 28.10 -3.85
CA ALA A 225 -2.14 29.49 -3.80
C ALA A 225 -0.89 29.67 -2.91
N ASP A 226 -0.72 28.80 -1.91
CA ASP A 226 0.44 28.80 -1.01
C ASP A 226 1.69 28.17 -1.66
N TYR A 227 1.49 27.50 -2.80
CA TYR A 227 2.54 26.82 -3.57
C TYR A 227 2.65 27.39 -5.00
N PRO A 228 3.16 28.61 -5.20
CA PRO A 228 3.19 29.30 -6.51
C PRO A 228 3.96 28.50 -7.59
N ILE A 229 4.91 27.67 -7.20
CA ILE A 229 5.67 26.78 -8.09
C ILE A 229 4.74 25.90 -8.94
N THR A 230 3.57 25.51 -8.44
CA THR A 230 2.62 24.63 -9.14
C THR A 230 1.88 25.32 -10.29
N GLN A 231 1.94 26.67 -10.35
CA GLN A 231 1.24 27.50 -11.34
C GLN A 231 2.09 27.79 -12.59
N GLN A 232 3.31 27.25 -12.67
CA GLN A 232 4.23 27.44 -13.80
C GLN A 232 4.51 26.12 -14.52
N ASP A 233 5.19 26.19 -15.68
CA ASP A 233 5.64 25.01 -16.40
C ASP A 233 6.87 24.41 -15.67
N ASN A 234 6.71 23.21 -15.13
CA ASN A 234 7.74 22.45 -14.44
C ASN A 234 8.19 21.21 -15.22
N SER A 235 7.89 21.13 -16.51
CA SER A 235 8.18 19.96 -17.36
C SER A 235 9.68 19.60 -17.45
N SER A 236 10.55 20.52 -17.09
CA SER A 236 12.01 20.30 -16.99
C SER A 236 12.48 19.79 -15.62
N LEU A 237 11.66 19.87 -14.59
CA LEU A 237 11.98 19.38 -13.25
C LEU A 237 11.63 17.90 -13.11
N THR A 238 12.42 17.18 -12.32
CA THR A 238 12.19 15.75 -12.06
C THR A 238 12.23 15.49 -10.56
N ILE A 239 11.12 15.00 -10.00
CA ILE A 239 11.10 14.43 -8.64
C ILE A 239 11.53 12.98 -8.72
N ARG A 240 12.62 12.62 -8.05
CA ARG A 240 13.10 11.24 -7.92
C ARG A 240 12.74 10.72 -6.54
N THR A 241 12.23 9.50 -6.47
CA THR A 241 11.92 8.84 -5.21
C THR A 241 12.69 7.54 -5.05
N ALA A 242 12.99 7.17 -3.81
CA ALA A 242 13.67 5.92 -3.48
C ALA A 242 13.09 5.29 -2.22
N GLY A 243 13.35 4.02 -2.00
CA GLY A 243 13.04 3.38 -0.73
C GLY A 243 12.10 2.19 -0.82
N SER A 244 11.12 2.11 0.08
CA SER A 244 10.28 0.94 0.26
C SER A 244 9.50 0.52 -0.98
N THR A 245 9.51 -0.77 -1.30
CA THR A 245 8.67 -1.36 -2.36
C THR A 245 7.19 -1.43 -1.97
N SER A 246 6.85 -1.31 -0.69
CA SER A 246 5.45 -1.32 -0.23
C SER A 246 4.70 -0.04 -0.55
N VAL A 247 5.41 1.07 -0.76
CA VAL A 247 4.80 2.37 -1.06
C VAL A 247 4.65 2.63 -2.57
N GLU A 248 5.15 1.74 -3.42
CA GLU A 248 5.28 1.98 -4.86
C GLU A 248 3.96 2.38 -5.50
N SER A 249 2.88 1.62 -5.28
CA SER A 249 1.56 1.90 -5.84
C SER A 249 0.98 3.23 -5.34
N THR A 250 1.07 3.50 -4.04
CA THR A 250 0.53 4.72 -3.43
C THR A 250 1.26 5.97 -3.90
N ILE A 251 2.60 5.92 -3.98
CA ILE A 251 3.41 7.07 -4.40
C ILE A 251 3.34 7.29 -5.90
N GLN A 252 3.33 6.22 -6.70
CA GLN A 252 3.12 6.34 -8.15
C GLN A 252 1.80 7.04 -8.47
N ALA A 253 0.71 6.60 -7.84
CA ALA A 253 -0.59 7.20 -8.04
C ALA A 253 -0.66 8.66 -7.56
N ALA A 254 -0.04 8.98 -6.42
CA ALA A 254 0.04 10.35 -5.91
C ALA A 254 0.82 11.27 -6.85
N LEU A 255 2.00 10.84 -7.34
CA LEU A 255 2.80 11.61 -8.31
C LEU A 255 2.05 11.82 -9.63
N GLN A 256 1.40 10.79 -10.16
CA GLN A 256 0.60 10.87 -11.38
C GLN A 256 -0.60 11.82 -11.24
N SER A 257 -1.26 11.81 -10.07
CA SER A 257 -2.38 12.70 -9.77
C SER A 257 -1.94 14.15 -9.58
N PHE A 258 -0.77 14.38 -8.96
CA PHE A 258 -0.24 15.71 -8.71
C PHE A 258 0.40 16.34 -9.97
N GLN A 259 0.97 15.56 -10.87
CA GLN A 259 1.70 16.03 -12.05
C GLN A 259 0.93 17.09 -12.88
N PRO A 260 -0.35 16.88 -13.28
CA PRO A 260 -1.09 17.88 -14.04
C PRO A 260 -1.47 19.11 -13.21
N LEU A 261 -1.47 19.02 -11.88
CA LEU A 261 -1.78 20.13 -10.97
C LEU A 261 -0.56 21.02 -10.68
N ALA A 262 0.65 20.54 -11.06
CA ALA A 262 1.92 21.16 -10.70
C ALA A 262 2.85 21.32 -11.92
N GLY A 263 2.30 21.80 -13.05
CA GLY A 263 3.09 22.20 -14.23
C GLY A 263 3.75 21.04 -14.98
N ASN A 264 3.18 19.84 -14.94
CA ASN A 264 3.61 18.66 -15.70
C ASN A 264 5.09 18.25 -15.49
N PHE A 265 5.59 18.37 -14.28
CA PHE A 265 6.92 17.90 -13.91
C PHE A 265 7.12 16.42 -14.27
N GLN A 266 8.38 15.98 -14.34
CA GLN A 266 8.73 14.58 -14.54
C GLN A 266 8.96 13.90 -13.19
N PHE A 267 8.79 12.57 -13.12
CA PHE A 267 9.18 11.81 -11.94
C PHE A 267 9.81 10.48 -12.31
N SER A 268 10.66 9.96 -11.44
CA SER A 268 11.19 8.61 -11.52
C SER A 268 11.22 7.97 -10.14
N MET A 269 11.06 6.65 -10.09
CA MET A 269 10.95 5.89 -8.87
C MET A 269 11.99 4.77 -8.84
N ASN A 270 12.68 4.61 -7.71
CA ASN A 270 13.64 3.54 -7.46
C ASN A 270 13.34 2.88 -6.12
N GLN A 271 12.28 2.06 -6.10
CA GLN A 271 11.78 1.44 -4.88
C GLN A 271 12.45 0.06 -4.69
N THR A 272 13.55 0.03 -3.92
CA THR A 272 14.41 -1.16 -3.70
C THR A 272 14.31 -1.72 -2.28
N GLY A 273 13.91 -0.90 -1.31
CA GLY A 273 13.73 -1.28 0.09
C GLY A 273 13.77 -0.08 1.02
N SER A 274 13.18 -0.20 2.22
CA SER A 274 13.13 0.92 3.19
C SER A 274 14.51 1.41 3.62
N GLY A 275 15.52 0.52 3.64
CA GLY A 275 16.89 0.90 3.99
C GLY A 275 17.53 1.89 3.00
N ASP A 276 17.04 1.95 1.76
CA ASP A 276 17.54 2.88 0.75
C ASP A 276 16.86 4.25 0.80
N GLY A 277 15.73 4.39 1.51
CA GLY A 277 14.96 5.63 1.57
C GLY A 277 15.78 6.81 2.12
N GLN A 278 16.14 6.77 3.39
CA GLN A 278 16.98 7.82 4.03
C GLN A 278 18.35 7.93 3.36
N LYS A 279 18.95 6.78 3.01
CA LYS A 279 20.28 6.72 2.40
C LYS A 279 20.38 7.53 1.10
N SER A 280 19.34 7.49 0.26
CA SER A 280 19.30 8.16 -1.05
C SER A 280 19.04 9.66 -0.98
N VAL A 281 18.60 10.21 0.15
CA VAL A 281 18.25 11.63 0.31
C VAL A 281 19.14 12.38 1.30
N LEU A 282 19.56 11.74 2.40
CA LEU A 282 20.37 12.34 3.46
C LEU A 282 21.66 11.56 3.76
N GLY A 283 21.66 10.24 3.48
CA GLY A 283 22.81 9.37 3.76
C GLY A 283 23.91 9.44 2.70
N ASP A 284 24.77 8.43 2.73
CA ASP A 284 25.94 8.33 1.85
C ASP A 284 25.61 8.12 0.36
N GLY A 285 24.37 7.76 0.04
CA GLY A 285 23.86 7.62 -1.33
C GLY A 285 23.26 8.90 -1.93
N LYS A 286 23.13 9.99 -1.16
CA LYS A 286 22.39 11.20 -1.55
C LYS A 286 22.92 11.91 -2.82
N ASP A 287 24.18 11.73 -3.16
CA ASP A 287 24.84 12.30 -4.35
C ASP A 287 25.27 11.21 -5.33
N GLY A 288 24.84 9.96 -5.11
CA GLY A 288 25.16 8.81 -5.93
C GLY A 288 24.21 8.58 -7.10
N THR A 289 24.36 7.44 -7.75
CA THR A 289 23.52 7.05 -8.92
C THR A 289 22.04 6.94 -8.57
N ASN A 290 21.72 6.56 -7.33
CA ASN A 290 20.37 6.39 -6.83
C ASN A 290 19.88 7.57 -5.97
N ALA A 291 20.52 8.73 -6.14
CA ALA A 291 20.13 9.96 -5.45
C ALA A 291 18.66 10.30 -5.72
N ALA A 292 17.94 10.71 -4.69
CA ALA A 292 16.54 11.05 -4.76
C ALA A 292 16.23 12.34 -3.99
N GLU A 293 15.09 12.94 -4.26
CA GLU A 293 14.56 14.10 -3.54
C GLU A 293 13.73 13.66 -2.33
N ILE A 294 13.04 12.49 -2.46
CA ILE A 294 12.17 11.95 -1.42
C ILE A 294 12.50 10.48 -1.21
N GLY A 295 12.76 10.11 0.03
CA GLY A 295 12.94 8.72 0.48
C GLY A 295 11.72 8.23 1.23
N PHE A 296 11.38 6.94 1.07
CA PHE A 296 10.24 6.32 1.72
C PHE A 296 10.62 5.07 2.50
N ALA A 297 9.96 4.87 3.64
CA ALA A 297 10.10 3.66 4.44
C ALA A 297 8.73 3.14 4.86
N SER A 298 8.58 1.81 4.90
CA SER A 298 7.39 1.13 5.42
C SER A 298 7.60 0.64 6.85
N ARG A 299 8.23 1.46 7.64
CA ARG A 299 8.55 1.34 9.06
C ARG A 299 9.02 2.69 9.59
N SER A 300 9.18 2.82 10.89
CA SER A 300 9.91 3.97 11.45
C SER A 300 11.37 3.99 10.94
N PHE A 301 11.91 5.19 10.76
CA PHE A 301 13.35 5.32 10.52
C PHE A 301 14.12 4.86 11.76
N LYS A 302 15.22 4.15 11.55
CA LYS A 302 16.08 3.66 12.62
C LYS A 302 16.86 4.81 13.26
N THR A 303 17.41 4.58 14.43
CA THR A 303 18.25 5.60 15.13
C THR A 303 19.46 6.01 14.30
N GLU A 304 20.06 5.08 13.56
CA GLU A 304 21.18 5.34 12.66
C GLU A 304 20.79 6.01 11.34
N GLU A 305 19.49 5.97 10.98
CA GLU A 305 18.92 6.69 9.84
C GLU A 305 18.50 8.10 10.29
N ASP A 306 19.48 8.95 10.58
CA ASP A 306 19.21 10.32 11.05
C ASP A 306 18.45 11.12 9.98
N VAL A 307 17.26 11.56 10.33
CA VAL A 307 16.37 12.38 9.49
C VAL A 307 16.25 13.83 9.98
N SER A 308 17.02 14.21 10.98
CA SER A 308 16.93 15.54 11.63
C SER A 308 17.27 16.70 10.71
N ALA A 309 18.05 16.45 9.66
CA ALA A 309 18.44 17.44 8.65
C ALA A 309 17.42 17.58 7.52
N ALA A 310 16.40 16.70 7.41
CA ALA A 310 15.42 16.76 6.35
C ALA A 310 14.67 18.09 6.31
N MET A 311 14.35 18.60 5.11
CA MET A 311 13.39 19.70 4.96
C MET A 311 12.02 19.30 5.52
N ALA A 312 11.58 18.06 5.24
CA ALA A 312 10.35 17.50 5.80
C ALA A 312 10.48 15.97 6.00
N THR A 313 9.88 15.48 7.08
CA THR A 313 9.75 14.04 7.38
C THR A 313 8.46 13.78 8.17
N GLY A 314 7.86 12.62 7.98
CA GLY A 314 6.63 12.25 8.67
C GLY A 314 6.00 10.98 8.14
N THR A 315 4.78 10.71 8.63
CA THR A 315 3.94 9.60 8.18
C THR A 315 2.85 10.14 7.26
N TYR A 316 2.69 9.54 6.07
CA TYR A 316 1.64 9.94 5.14
C TYR A 316 0.47 8.94 5.09
N ALA A 317 0.69 7.70 5.52
CA ALA A 317 -0.34 6.66 5.62
C ALA A 317 0.05 5.58 6.65
N GLN A 318 -0.91 4.77 7.03
CA GLN A 318 -0.67 3.50 7.71
C GLN A 318 -0.77 2.35 6.71
N ASP A 319 -0.15 1.22 7.04
CA ASP A 319 -0.18 -0.03 6.31
C ASP A 319 -0.13 -1.19 7.32
N ALA A 320 -0.29 -2.41 6.83
CA ALA A 320 -0.09 -3.60 7.63
C ALA A 320 0.74 -4.65 6.88
N VAL A 321 1.49 -5.44 7.61
CA VAL A 321 2.08 -6.68 7.10
C VAL A 321 1.00 -7.76 7.17
N VAL A 322 0.72 -8.39 6.05
CA VAL A 322 -0.31 -9.42 5.92
C VAL A 322 0.38 -10.76 5.66
N ILE A 323 0.11 -11.74 6.52
CA ILE A 323 0.58 -13.11 6.31
C ILE A 323 -0.32 -13.74 5.26
N VAL A 324 0.30 -14.35 4.25
CA VAL A 324 -0.40 -14.87 3.08
C VAL A 324 -0.02 -16.31 2.78
N VAL A 325 -1.01 -17.02 2.25
CA VAL A 325 -0.89 -18.38 1.70
C VAL A 325 -1.58 -18.43 0.33
N GLU A 326 -1.38 -19.50 -0.41
CA GLU A 326 -2.14 -19.76 -1.63
C GLU A 326 -3.64 -19.87 -1.31
N SER A 327 -4.50 -19.40 -2.19
CA SER A 327 -5.95 -19.20 -1.95
C SER A 327 -6.73 -20.47 -1.57
N SER A 328 -6.30 -21.66 -2.00
CA SER A 328 -6.92 -22.95 -1.67
C SER A 328 -6.49 -23.51 -0.30
N ASN A 329 -5.48 -22.94 0.35
CA ASN A 329 -5.06 -23.36 1.69
C ASN A 329 -6.22 -23.21 2.70
N SER A 330 -6.48 -24.21 3.53
CA SER A 330 -7.61 -24.21 4.47
C SER A 330 -7.37 -23.35 5.71
N LEU A 331 -6.10 -23.03 6.06
CA LEU A 331 -5.76 -22.21 7.23
C LEU A 331 -6.36 -20.80 7.06
N SER A 332 -7.05 -20.30 8.08
CA SER A 332 -7.67 -18.95 8.07
C SER A 332 -7.12 -18.00 9.13
N ASP A 333 -6.46 -18.55 10.15
CA ASP A 333 -5.88 -17.80 11.26
C ASP A 333 -4.56 -18.40 11.68
N ILE A 334 -3.62 -17.57 12.16
CA ILE A 334 -2.35 -18.02 12.67
C ILE A 334 -1.89 -17.11 13.83
N GLY A 335 -1.58 -17.70 14.98
CA GLY A 335 -1.13 -16.95 16.14
C GLY A 335 0.36 -16.61 16.09
N MET A 336 0.76 -15.64 16.90
CA MET A 336 2.13 -15.11 17.02
C MET A 336 3.18 -16.22 17.19
N ASP A 337 2.96 -17.15 18.12
CA ASP A 337 3.92 -18.23 18.41
C ASP A 337 4.05 -19.21 17.23
N LEU A 338 2.94 -19.50 16.53
CA LEU A 338 2.96 -20.40 15.36
C LEU A 338 3.69 -19.74 14.19
N VAL A 339 3.43 -18.45 13.93
CA VAL A 339 4.15 -17.66 12.91
C VAL A 339 5.65 -17.70 13.20
N ARG A 340 6.02 -17.42 14.45
CA ARG A 340 7.41 -17.45 14.89
C ARG A 340 8.02 -18.83 14.65
N GLY A 341 7.35 -19.91 15.11
CA GLY A 341 7.83 -21.28 14.93
C GLY A 341 8.03 -21.67 13.45
N VAL A 342 7.13 -21.24 12.56
CA VAL A 342 7.26 -21.48 11.12
C VAL A 342 8.48 -20.74 10.54
N PHE A 343 8.62 -19.46 10.85
CA PHE A 343 9.70 -18.65 10.27
C PHE A 343 11.08 -18.92 10.89
N THR A 344 11.14 -19.48 12.10
CA THR A 344 12.40 -19.96 12.70
C THR A 344 12.75 -21.40 12.30
N GLY A 345 11.77 -22.16 11.79
CA GLY A 345 11.95 -23.55 11.38
C GLY A 345 11.72 -24.58 12.50
N ASP A 346 11.15 -24.15 13.62
CA ASP A 346 10.71 -25.04 14.70
C ASP A 346 9.44 -25.82 14.30
N ILE A 347 8.63 -25.25 13.40
CA ILE A 347 7.45 -25.84 12.77
C ILE A 347 7.75 -25.97 11.28
N THR A 348 7.69 -27.18 10.75
CA THR A 348 8.10 -27.45 9.37
C THR A 348 7.04 -28.10 8.50
N ALA A 349 5.94 -28.55 9.08
CA ALA A 349 4.86 -29.20 8.36
C ALA A 349 3.51 -28.53 8.65
N TRP A 350 2.66 -28.42 7.62
CA TRP A 350 1.29 -27.88 7.76
C TRP A 350 0.46 -28.64 8.80
N SER A 351 0.71 -29.93 8.99
CA SER A 351 0.04 -30.74 10.01
C SER A 351 0.37 -30.36 11.45
N GLU A 352 1.38 -29.54 11.69
CA GLU A 352 1.78 -29.03 13.01
C GLU A 352 1.06 -27.72 13.38
N LEU A 353 0.35 -27.10 12.42
CA LEU A 353 -0.41 -25.85 12.62
C LEU A 353 -1.86 -26.13 13.05
N GLN A 354 -2.08 -27.05 13.99
CA GLN A 354 -3.41 -27.43 14.49
C GLN A 354 -3.67 -26.86 15.88
#